data_ea4e3d4aa45a191c7bdf29b0a03e1695
#
_entry.id   ea4e3d4aa45a191c7bdf29b0a03e1695
#
_cell.length_a   1.000
_cell.length_b   1.000
_cell.length_c   1.000
_cell.angle_alpha   90.00
_cell.angle_beta   90.00
_cell.angle_gamma   90.00
#
_symmetry.space_group_name_H-M   'P 1'
#
loop_
_entity.id
_entity.type
_entity.pdbx_description
1 polymer ?
#
loop_
_entity_poly.entity_id
_entity_poly.type
_entity_poly.pdbx_seq_one_letter_code
_entity_poly.pdbx_strand_id
1 'polypeptide(L)'
;MAEGNGCCKTTGPGYGTPLEAMAGPKEALIYVTCVYSGTGREKPDFLATVDVDPNSPTYSKVIHRLPVPYIGDELHHSGWNACSSCHGDPSANRRFLILPSLVSSRIYVVDTQMNPKAPSLHKVVQPEDIVKKTGLAYPHTSHCLASGDIMVSCLGDKDGNAKGNGFLLLDSEFNVKGRWEKPGHSPSFGYDFWYQPRHKTMISSSWGAPAAFTKGFNLQHVGEGLYGRHLHVYSWPDGELKQTLDLGDTGLIPLEIRFLHDPSKDTGYVGCALTSNMVRFFKTEDGSWNHEVAISVKPLKVQNWILPEMPGLITDFLISLDDRFLYFVNWLHGDVRQYNIEDPKNPILAGQVWVGGLIQKGSPVVAVTDDGHTWQSDVPEIQGHRPRGGPQMIQLSLDGKRLYVTNSLFSTWDRQFYPELMEKGSHMLQIDVDTEKGGLKVNPNFFVDFGAEPDGPSLAHEMRYPGGDCTSDIWV
;
A
#
# COMPACT_ATOMS: atom_id res chain seq x y z
N MET A 1 36.45 -33.87 17.04
CA MET A 1 36.02 -32.66 17.69
C MET A 1 34.74 -32.22 17.01
N ALA A 2 33.64 -32.37 17.72
CA ALA A 2 32.31 -32.26 17.16
C ALA A 2 31.93 -30.79 16.98
N GLU A 3 31.67 -30.42 15.73
CA GLU A 3 31.00 -29.18 15.40
C GLU A 3 29.54 -29.32 15.85
N GLY A 4 29.16 -28.51 16.80
CA GLY A 4 27.76 -28.41 17.21
C GLY A 4 26.95 -27.71 16.15
N ASN A 5 26.20 -28.48 15.36
CA ASN A 5 25.08 -27.98 14.60
C ASN A 5 24.01 -27.45 15.56
N GLY A 6 24.07 -26.17 15.87
CA GLY A 6 22.98 -25.47 16.52
C GLY A 6 21.78 -25.46 15.59
N CYS A 7 20.87 -26.41 15.80
CA CYS A 7 19.54 -26.39 15.21
C CYS A 7 18.85 -25.10 15.65
N CYS A 8 18.82 -24.07 14.79
CA CYS A 8 17.95 -22.92 14.97
C CYS A 8 16.52 -23.46 15.02
N LYS A 9 15.96 -23.57 16.22
CA LYS A 9 14.52 -23.76 16.36
C LYS A 9 13.87 -22.56 15.68
N THR A 10 13.14 -22.79 14.61
CA THR A 10 12.34 -21.77 13.96
C THR A 10 11.36 -21.25 15.00
N THR A 11 11.49 -19.98 15.34
CA THR A 11 10.69 -19.28 16.36
C THR A 11 9.37 -18.73 15.76
N GLY A 12 8.95 -19.24 14.60
CA GLY A 12 7.81 -18.72 13.85
C GLY A 12 8.21 -17.64 12.83
N PRO A 13 7.24 -17.00 12.16
CA PRO A 13 7.51 -16.01 11.13
C PRO A 13 8.00 -14.67 11.71
N GLY A 14 8.68 -13.89 10.88
CA GLY A 14 9.14 -12.55 11.23
C GLY A 14 10.16 -12.53 12.35
N TYR A 15 10.06 -11.52 13.20
CA TYR A 15 11.02 -11.20 14.27
C TYR A 15 10.28 -10.91 15.58
N GLY A 16 10.97 -11.03 16.70
CA GLY A 16 10.39 -10.75 18.02
C GLY A 16 10.14 -9.26 18.27
N THR A 17 10.92 -8.40 17.64
CA THR A 17 10.78 -6.93 17.75
C THR A 17 11.06 -6.25 16.40
N PRO A 18 10.53 -5.02 16.17
CA PRO A 18 10.87 -4.23 15.00
C PRO A 18 12.37 -3.98 14.84
N LEU A 19 13.09 -3.74 15.94
CA LEU A 19 14.54 -3.48 15.90
C LEU A 19 15.34 -4.72 15.51
N GLU A 20 14.91 -5.92 15.93
CA GLU A 20 15.52 -7.18 15.47
C GLU A 20 15.31 -7.36 13.95
N ALA A 21 14.15 -6.97 13.42
CA ALA A 21 13.87 -7.01 11.99
C ALA A 21 14.82 -6.10 11.18
N MET A 22 15.20 -4.95 11.72
CA MET A 22 16.16 -4.05 11.04
C MET A 22 17.55 -4.66 10.86
N ALA A 23 17.92 -5.63 11.72
CA ALA A 23 19.17 -6.39 11.59
C ALA A 23 19.01 -7.63 10.68
N GLY A 24 17.84 -7.84 10.11
CA GLY A 24 17.55 -8.95 9.20
C GLY A 24 18.32 -8.89 7.89
N PRO A 25 18.27 -9.94 7.08
CA PRO A 25 18.98 -10.01 5.82
C PRO A 25 18.48 -8.93 4.84
N LYS A 26 19.41 -8.44 4.02
CA LYS A 26 19.06 -7.55 2.92
C LYS A 26 18.17 -8.27 1.91
N GLU A 27 17.18 -7.57 1.40
CA GLU A 27 16.28 -8.09 0.37
C GLU A 27 17.05 -8.45 -0.92
N ALA A 28 16.68 -9.58 -1.52
CA ALA A 28 17.24 -10.03 -2.80
C ALA A 28 16.18 -10.09 -3.91
N LEU A 29 14.91 -10.20 -3.54
CA LEU A 29 13.77 -10.30 -4.46
C LEU A 29 12.64 -9.38 -4.01
N ILE A 30 11.85 -8.90 -4.98
CA ILE A 30 10.57 -8.23 -4.73
C ILE A 30 9.50 -8.86 -5.61
N TYR A 31 8.33 -9.15 -5.04
CA TYR A 31 7.11 -9.46 -5.79
C TYR A 31 6.33 -8.20 -6.07
N VAL A 32 5.85 -8.06 -7.31
CA VAL A 32 5.10 -6.88 -7.75
C VAL A 32 3.81 -7.32 -8.43
N THR A 33 2.68 -6.77 -8.02
CA THR A 33 1.40 -6.97 -8.71
C THR A 33 1.38 -6.15 -10.00
N CYS A 34 1.12 -6.81 -11.12
CA CYS A 34 1.11 -6.20 -12.44
C CYS A 34 -0.21 -6.45 -13.17
N VAL A 35 -0.74 -5.42 -13.81
CA VAL A 35 -2.03 -5.48 -14.50
C VAL A 35 -1.93 -5.03 -15.95
N TYR A 36 -2.80 -5.58 -16.80
CA TYR A 36 -2.95 -5.17 -18.20
C TYR A 36 -4.20 -4.33 -18.47
N SER A 37 -5.07 -4.15 -17.48
CA SER A 37 -6.27 -3.35 -17.60
C SER A 37 -5.98 -1.95 -18.14
N GLY A 38 -6.73 -1.52 -19.14
CA GLY A 38 -6.57 -0.22 -19.80
C GLY A 38 -5.45 -0.11 -20.82
N THR A 39 -4.52 -1.06 -20.91
CA THR A 39 -3.37 -1.03 -21.84
C THR A 39 -3.70 -1.54 -23.25
N GLY A 40 -4.93 -2.00 -23.47
CA GLY A 40 -5.34 -2.62 -24.74
C GLY A 40 -4.82 -4.06 -24.93
N ARG A 41 -4.24 -4.66 -23.91
CA ARG A 41 -3.78 -6.06 -23.92
C ARG A 41 -4.83 -6.96 -23.27
N GLU A 42 -5.34 -7.92 -24.01
CA GLU A 42 -6.24 -8.95 -23.52
C GLU A 42 -5.43 -10.11 -22.91
N LYS A 43 -4.77 -9.83 -21.81
CA LYS A 43 -3.91 -10.76 -21.08
C LYS A 43 -4.30 -10.77 -19.60
N PRO A 44 -4.11 -11.90 -18.90
CA PRO A 44 -4.29 -11.95 -17.46
C PRO A 44 -3.23 -11.11 -16.75
N ASP A 45 -3.61 -10.54 -15.61
CA ASP A 45 -2.68 -9.92 -14.69
C ASP A 45 -1.65 -10.96 -14.19
N PHE A 46 -0.55 -10.50 -13.63
CA PHE A 46 0.50 -11.40 -13.16
C PHE A 46 1.23 -10.86 -11.94
N LEU A 47 1.84 -11.77 -11.19
CA LEU A 47 2.79 -11.44 -10.14
C LEU A 47 4.20 -11.52 -10.74
N ALA A 48 4.90 -10.40 -10.79
CA ALA A 48 6.28 -10.34 -11.20
C ALA A 48 7.21 -10.65 -10.03
N THR A 49 8.30 -11.37 -10.29
CA THR A 49 9.45 -11.48 -9.39
C THR A 49 10.59 -10.65 -9.94
N VAL A 50 11.05 -9.67 -9.19
CA VAL A 50 12.14 -8.77 -9.56
C VAL A 50 13.38 -9.09 -8.72
N ASP A 51 14.53 -9.20 -9.38
CA ASP A 51 15.81 -9.36 -8.72
C ASP A 51 16.34 -7.99 -8.27
N VAL A 52 16.52 -7.83 -6.98
CA VAL A 52 17.02 -6.58 -6.36
C VAL A 52 18.37 -6.75 -5.66
N ASP A 53 19.03 -7.90 -5.84
CA ASP A 53 20.39 -8.12 -5.36
C ASP A 53 21.40 -7.44 -6.29
N PRO A 54 22.11 -6.39 -5.85
CA PRO A 54 23.07 -5.66 -6.69
C PRO A 54 24.26 -6.49 -7.15
N ASN A 55 24.49 -7.67 -6.54
CA ASN A 55 25.55 -8.59 -6.95
C ASN A 55 25.08 -9.65 -7.95
N SER A 56 23.79 -9.69 -8.26
CA SER A 56 23.23 -10.65 -9.20
C SER A 56 23.40 -10.18 -10.66
N PRO A 57 23.65 -11.09 -11.60
CA PRO A 57 23.69 -10.75 -13.03
C PRO A 57 22.32 -10.33 -13.59
N THR A 58 21.24 -10.60 -12.87
CA THR A 58 19.88 -10.22 -13.23
C THR A 58 19.34 -9.05 -12.37
N TYR A 59 20.22 -8.33 -11.69
CA TYR A 59 19.87 -7.15 -10.92
C TYR A 59 19.01 -6.17 -11.71
N SER A 60 17.95 -5.64 -11.08
CA SER A 60 17.02 -4.70 -11.70
C SER A 60 16.22 -5.27 -12.89
N LYS A 61 15.95 -6.59 -12.89
CA LYS A 61 15.20 -7.27 -13.95
C LYS A 61 14.06 -8.11 -13.38
N VAL A 62 12.97 -8.21 -14.16
CA VAL A 62 11.92 -9.20 -13.94
C VAL A 62 12.46 -10.57 -14.34
N ILE A 63 12.56 -11.49 -13.38
CA ILE A 63 13.10 -12.85 -13.57
C ILE A 63 12.04 -13.94 -13.67
N HIS A 64 10.83 -13.66 -13.22
CA HIS A 64 9.70 -14.59 -13.32
C HIS A 64 8.37 -13.82 -13.37
N ARG A 65 7.40 -14.40 -14.05
CA ARG A 65 6.03 -13.90 -14.17
C ARG A 65 5.07 -15.05 -13.90
N LEU A 66 4.21 -14.87 -12.88
CA LEU A 66 3.12 -15.80 -12.57
C LEU A 66 1.82 -15.18 -13.05
N PRO A 67 1.30 -15.54 -14.24
CA PRO A 67 -0.01 -15.07 -14.67
C PRO A 67 -1.12 -15.73 -13.85
N VAL A 68 -2.16 -14.93 -13.54
CA VAL A 68 -3.38 -15.45 -12.93
C VAL A 68 -4.29 -16.08 -14.00
N PRO A 69 -5.21 -17.01 -13.64
CA PRO A 69 -6.00 -17.74 -14.64
C PRO A 69 -7.00 -16.93 -15.45
N TYR A 70 -7.44 -15.77 -14.96
CA TYR A 70 -8.53 -14.98 -15.56
C TYR A 70 -8.03 -13.62 -16.05
N ILE A 71 -8.81 -13.01 -16.96
CA ILE A 71 -8.56 -11.67 -17.51
C ILE A 71 -9.49 -10.67 -16.83
N GLY A 72 -9.01 -9.44 -16.59
CA GLY A 72 -9.81 -8.34 -16.06
C GLY A 72 -9.98 -8.32 -14.53
N ASP A 73 -9.05 -8.93 -13.81
CA ASP A 73 -9.09 -9.01 -12.35
C ASP A 73 -8.76 -7.69 -11.64
N GLU A 74 -7.76 -6.96 -12.10
CA GLU A 74 -7.12 -5.82 -11.42
C GLU A 74 -6.47 -6.25 -10.10
N LEU A 75 -5.35 -7.00 -10.17
CA LEU A 75 -4.49 -7.26 -9.03
C LEU A 75 -4.06 -5.92 -8.42
N HIS A 76 -4.18 -5.78 -7.12
CA HIS A 76 -4.00 -4.50 -6.47
C HIS A 76 -3.08 -4.62 -5.25
N HIS A 77 -3.62 -4.82 -4.07
CA HIS A 77 -2.85 -5.06 -2.87
C HIS A 77 -2.45 -6.54 -2.70
N SER A 78 -1.57 -6.78 -1.76
CA SER A 78 -1.12 -8.12 -1.37
C SER A 78 -0.83 -8.16 0.13
N GLY A 79 -0.85 -9.35 0.71
CA GLY A 79 -0.54 -9.52 2.13
C GLY A 79 -0.11 -10.95 2.43
N TRP A 80 0.68 -11.13 3.49
CA TRP A 80 1.16 -12.43 3.90
C TRP A 80 0.16 -13.16 4.80
N ASN A 81 0.14 -14.50 4.70
CA ASN A 81 -0.70 -15.35 5.56
C ASN A 81 -0.23 -15.39 7.03
N ALA A 82 0.97 -14.97 7.30
CA ALA A 82 1.54 -14.88 8.65
C ALA A 82 2.56 -13.75 8.73
N CYS A 83 2.69 -13.11 9.85
CA CYS A 83 3.61 -12.00 10.08
C CYS A 83 4.23 -12.05 11.49
N SER A 84 4.96 -11.04 11.89
CA SER A 84 5.61 -10.97 13.20
C SER A 84 4.65 -11.07 14.40
N SER A 85 3.35 -10.84 14.20
CA SER A 85 2.33 -11.11 15.24
C SER A 85 2.24 -12.60 15.64
N CYS A 86 2.71 -13.49 14.78
CA CYS A 86 2.78 -14.94 15.03
C CYS A 86 4.20 -15.39 15.46
N HIS A 87 5.12 -14.46 15.72
CA HIS A 87 6.46 -14.81 16.19
C HIS A 87 6.35 -15.54 17.54
N GLY A 88 7.10 -16.61 17.70
CA GLY A 88 7.01 -17.51 18.87
C GLY A 88 6.08 -18.73 18.64
N ASP A 89 5.28 -18.75 17.60
CA ASP A 89 4.52 -19.94 17.17
C ASP A 89 5.29 -20.71 16.08
N PRO A 90 5.94 -21.84 16.41
CA PRO A 90 6.73 -22.60 15.44
C PRO A 90 5.88 -23.31 14.38
N SER A 91 4.56 -23.35 14.54
CA SER A 91 3.64 -23.91 13.56
C SER A 91 3.24 -22.90 12.48
N ALA A 92 3.36 -21.60 12.78
CA ALA A 92 3.08 -20.53 11.82
C ALA A 92 4.23 -20.39 10.82
N ASN A 93 3.90 -20.19 9.55
CA ASN A 93 4.87 -20.06 8.47
C ASN A 93 4.42 -19.01 7.46
N ARG A 94 5.27 -18.03 7.19
CA ARG A 94 5.05 -17.01 6.15
C ARG A 94 5.35 -17.60 4.78
N ARG A 95 4.38 -18.29 4.22
CA ARG A 95 4.49 -19.06 2.98
C ARG A 95 3.65 -18.49 1.84
N PHE A 96 2.44 -18.08 2.17
CA PHE A 96 1.44 -17.72 1.18
C PHE A 96 1.26 -16.21 1.05
N LEU A 97 1.34 -15.71 -0.18
CA LEU A 97 1.01 -14.35 -0.50
C LEU A 97 -0.43 -14.29 -1.01
N ILE A 98 -1.24 -13.44 -0.39
CA ILE A 98 -2.65 -13.24 -0.69
C ILE A 98 -2.77 -12.06 -1.66
N LEU A 99 -3.43 -12.26 -2.80
CA LEU A 99 -3.60 -11.26 -3.84
C LEU A 99 -5.09 -10.98 -4.06
N PRO A 100 -5.70 -10.03 -3.34
CA PRO A 100 -7.04 -9.56 -3.66
C PRO A 100 -7.07 -8.86 -5.02
N SER A 101 -8.09 -9.16 -5.82
CA SER A 101 -8.34 -8.48 -7.10
C SER A 101 -9.47 -7.48 -6.94
N LEU A 102 -9.15 -6.20 -7.10
CA LEU A 102 -10.05 -5.11 -6.73
C LEU A 102 -11.36 -5.10 -7.55
N VAL A 103 -11.31 -5.44 -8.84
CA VAL A 103 -12.48 -5.33 -9.72
C VAL A 103 -13.25 -6.64 -9.83
N SER A 104 -12.56 -7.76 -10.01
CA SER A 104 -13.22 -9.08 -10.13
C SER A 104 -13.71 -9.65 -8.82
N SER A 105 -13.17 -9.18 -7.71
CA SER A 105 -13.35 -9.73 -6.35
C SER A 105 -12.77 -11.13 -6.14
N ARG A 106 -12.00 -11.69 -7.10
CA ARG A 106 -11.23 -12.93 -6.86
C ARG A 106 -10.09 -12.66 -5.90
N ILE A 107 -9.77 -13.66 -5.11
CA ILE A 107 -8.57 -13.63 -4.27
C ILE A 107 -7.70 -14.81 -4.66
N TYR A 108 -6.48 -14.51 -5.07
CA TYR A 108 -5.47 -15.51 -5.40
C TYR A 108 -4.55 -15.76 -4.21
N VAL A 109 -4.16 -17.00 -4.02
CA VAL A 109 -3.21 -17.42 -3.00
C VAL A 109 -2.00 -18.01 -3.70
N VAL A 110 -0.83 -17.44 -3.47
CA VAL A 110 0.42 -17.82 -4.14
C VAL A 110 1.36 -18.47 -3.13
N ASP A 111 1.86 -19.66 -3.47
CA ASP A 111 2.89 -20.35 -2.71
C ASP A 111 4.27 -19.85 -3.11
N THR A 112 4.97 -19.23 -2.16
CA THR A 112 6.30 -18.66 -2.36
C THR A 112 7.41 -19.51 -1.76
N GLN A 113 7.09 -20.56 -1.00
CA GLN A 113 8.09 -21.31 -0.24
C GLN A 113 8.88 -22.30 -1.11
N MET A 114 8.21 -22.99 -2.05
CA MET A 114 8.85 -24.02 -2.86
C MET A 114 9.94 -23.46 -3.76
N ASN A 115 9.70 -22.31 -4.35
CA ASN A 115 10.67 -21.57 -5.15
C ASN A 115 10.40 -20.06 -5.05
N PRO A 116 11.07 -19.32 -4.17
CA PRO A 116 10.85 -17.88 -4.04
C PRO A 116 11.13 -17.07 -5.31
N LYS A 117 11.99 -17.56 -6.21
CA LYS A 117 12.29 -16.90 -7.50
C LYS A 117 11.21 -17.14 -8.54
N ALA A 118 10.42 -18.20 -8.39
CA ALA A 118 9.35 -18.59 -9.31
C ALA A 118 8.16 -19.16 -8.51
N PRO A 119 7.43 -18.31 -7.79
CA PRO A 119 6.29 -18.74 -6.99
C PRO A 119 5.19 -19.33 -7.87
N SER A 120 4.30 -20.12 -7.28
CA SER A 120 3.23 -20.82 -7.99
C SER A 120 1.86 -20.53 -7.38
N LEU A 121 0.82 -20.61 -8.23
CA LEU A 121 -0.55 -20.46 -7.76
C LEU A 121 -0.93 -21.67 -6.88
N HIS A 122 -1.45 -21.39 -5.68
CA HIS A 122 -1.91 -22.40 -4.73
C HIS A 122 -3.44 -22.55 -4.75
N LYS A 123 -4.17 -21.42 -4.71
CA LYS A 123 -5.64 -21.44 -4.62
C LYS A 123 -6.25 -20.19 -5.24
N VAL A 124 -7.49 -20.34 -5.71
CA VAL A 124 -8.36 -19.23 -6.13
C VAL A 124 -9.61 -19.24 -5.26
N VAL A 125 -9.90 -18.13 -4.60
CA VAL A 125 -11.17 -17.90 -3.90
C VAL A 125 -12.09 -17.16 -4.86
N GLN A 126 -13.19 -17.81 -5.24
CA GLN A 126 -14.11 -17.25 -6.24
C GLN A 126 -15.03 -16.19 -5.67
N PRO A 127 -15.35 -15.14 -6.45
CA PRO A 127 -16.25 -14.07 -6.01
C PRO A 127 -17.62 -14.56 -5.57
N GLU A 128 -18.14 -15.60 -6.26
CA GLU A 128 -19.44 -16.19 -5.97
C GLU A 128 -19.50 -16.78 -4.56
N ASP A 129 -18.41 -17.40 -4.10
CA ASP A 129 -18.32 -17.99 -2.75
C ASP A 129 -18.29 -16.88 -1.69
N ILE A 130 -17.58 -15.77 -1.98
CA ILE A 130 -17.51 -14.59 -1.10
C ILE A 130 -18.90 -13.95 -0.98
N VAL A 131 -19.52 -13.63 -2.11
CA VAL A 131 -20.84 -12.97 -2.16
C VAL A 131 -21.90 -13.82 -1.52
N LYS A 132 -21.95 -15.13 -1.84
CA LYS A 132 -22.97 -16.06 -1.30
C LYS A 132 -22.94 -16.13 0.22
N LYS A 133 -21.74 -16.11 0.82
CA LYS A 133 -21.60 -16.32 2.27
C LYS A 133 -21.60 -15.01 3.05
N THR A 134 -21.17 -13.90 2.46
CA THR A 134 -20.92 -12.64 3.17
C THR A 134 -21.61 -11.42 2.57
N GLY A 135 -21.98 -11.45 1.31
CA GLY A 135 -22.46 -10.28 0.56
C GLY A 135 -21.36 -9.31 0.15
N LEU A 136 -20.09 -9.60 0.49
CA LEU A 136 -18.94 -8.72 0.25
C LEU A 136 -18.37 -8.86 -1.16
N ALA A 137 -17.78 -7.75 -1.65
CA ALA A 137 -17.07 -7.65 -2.92
C ALA A 137 -15.99 -6.55 -2.84
N TYR A 138 -15.19 -6.41 -3.88
CA TYR A 138 -14.08 -5.43 -3.97
C TYR A 138 -13.08 -5.58 -2.82
N PRO A 139 -12.42 -6.76 -2.69
CA PRO A 139 -11.41 -6.99 -1.65
C PRO A 139 -10.17 -6.12 -1.90
N HIS A 140 -9.57 -5.63 -0.82
CA HIS A 140 -8.48 -4.67 -0.89
C HIS A 140 -7.28 -5.07 -0.03
N THR A 141 -7.30 -4.80 1.27
CA THR A 141 -6.17 -5.03 2.18
C THR A 141 -6.31 -6.35 2.93
N SER A 142 -5.22 -7.10 3.05
CA SER A 142 -5.16 -8.37 3.79
C SER A 142 -4.21 -8.27 4.98
N HIS A 143 -4.66 -8.76 6.14
CA HIS A 143 -3.81 -9.01 7.30
C HIS A 143 -4.06 -10.39 7.88
N CYS A 144 -2.97 -11.07 8.31
CA CYS A 144 -3.06 -12.31 9.04
C CYS A 144 -3.53 -12.07 10.49
N LEU A 145 -4.20 -13.06 11.06
CA LEU A 145 -4.65 -13.08 12.44
C LEU A 145 -3.90 -14.16 13.23
N ALA A 146 -3.78 -13.98 14.53
CA ALA A 146 -3.15 -14.96 15.42
C ALA A 146 -3.87 -16.33 15.43
N SER A 147 -5.14 -16.36 15.03
CA SER A 147 -5.91 -17.59 14.84
C SER A 147 -5.48 -18.43 13.63
N GLY A 148 -4.63 -17.90 12.74
CA GLY A 148 -4.33 -18.46 11.43
C GLY A 148 -5.31 -18.06 10.33
N ASP A 149 -6.38 -17.35 10.67
CA ASP A 149 -7.31 -16.76 9.68
C ASP A 149 -6.65 -15.58 8.94
N ILE A 150 -7.23 -15.23 7.81
CA ILE A 150 -6.88 -14.02 7.06
C ILE A 150 -8.08 -13.08 7.05
N MET A 151 -7.85 -11.82 7.39
CA MET A 151 -8.86 -10.76 7.32
C MET A 151 -8.59 -9.88 6.11
N VAL A 152 -9.64 -9.64 5.31
CA VAL A 152 -9.55 -8.84 4.09
C VAL A 152 -10.62 -7.76 4.13
N SER A 153 -10.22 -6.48 3.98
CA SER A 153 -11.20 -5.41 3.80
C SER A 153 -11.87 -5.54 2.43
N CYS A 154 -13.19 -5.39 2.39
CA CYS A 154 -13.98 -5.42 1.16
C CYS A 154 -14.76 -4.11 1.06
N LEU A 155 -14.63 -3.40 -0.07
CA LEU A 155 -15.02 -2.00 -0.18
C LEU A 155 -16.50 -1.79 -0.49
N GLY A 156 -17.24 -2.85 -0.78
CA GLY A 156 -18.66 -2.77 -1.06
C GLY A 156 -19.33 -4.13 -1.25
N ASP A 157 -20.56 -4.10 -1.73
CA ASP A 157 -21.28 -5.27 -2.24
C ASP A 157 -20.99 -5.50 -3.74
N LYS A 158 -21.54 -6.58 -4.31
CA LYS A 158 -21.38 -6.91 -5.73
C LYS A 158 -21.88 -5.86 -6.72
N ASP A 159 -22.78 -4.98 -6.28
CA ASP A 159 -23.36 -3.91 -7.09
C ASP A 159 -22.58 -2.58 -6.95
N GLY A 160 -21.51 -2.58 -6.15
CA GLY A 160 -20.63 -1.42 -5.92
C GLY A 160 -21.15 -0.44 -4.88
N ASN A 161 -22.11 -0.84 -4.06
CA ASN A 161 -22.60 0.00 -2.98
C ASN A 161 -21.66 -0.05 -1.78
N ALA A 162 -21.17 1.09 -1.33
CA ALA A 162 -20.28 1.19 -0.17
C ALA A 162 -20.94 0.67 1.11
N LYS A 163 -22.24 0.87 1.28
CA LYS A 163 -23.00 0.39 2.44
C LYS A 163 -22.88 -1.12 2.67
N GLY A 164 -22.59 -1.90 1.62
CA GLY A 164 -22.37 -3.34 1.71
C GLY A 164 -20.93 -3.75 2.07
N ASN A 165 -20.06 -2.79 2.40
CA ASN A 165 -18.65 -3.06 2.76
C ASN A 165 -18.53 -3.78 4.11
N GLY A 166 -17.33 -4.28 4.40
CA GLY A 166 -17.00 -4.95 5.65
C GLY A 166 -15.69 -5.70 5.56
N PHE A 167 -15.51 -6.67 6.44
CA PHE A 167 -14.27 -7.41 6.58
C PHE A 167 -14.52 -8.91 6.40
N LEU A 168 -13.93 -9.46 5.34
CA LEU A 168 -13.98 -10.88 5.03
C LEU A 168 -13.00 -11.66 5.92
N LEU A 169 -13.41 -12.81 6.41
CA LEU A 169 -12.53 -13.81 7.01
C LEU A 169 -12.37 -15.02 6.08
N LEU A 170 -11.13 -15.39 5.83
CA LEU A 170 -10.73 -16.68 5.27
C LEU A 170 -10.10 -17.52 6.38
N ASP A 171 -10.36 -18.82 6.40
CA ASP A 171 -9.66 -19.73 7.30
C ASP A 171 -8.21 -20.01 6.86
N SER A 172 -7.47 -20.80 7.63
CA SER A 172 -6.08 -21.13 7.32
C SER A 172 -5.89 -21.95 6.02
N GLU A 173 -6.95 -22.50 5.47
CA GLU A 173 -7.00 -23.16 4.17
C GLU A 173 -7.55 -22.26 3.07
N PHE A 174 -7.76 -20.98 3.39
CA PHE A 174 -8.29 -19.94 2.49
C PHE A 174 -9.73 -20.20 2.01
N ASN A 175 -10.54 -20.88 2.81
CA ASN A 175 -11.98 -20.97 2.57
C ASN A 175 -12.69 -19.78 3.19
N VAL A 176 -13.77 -19.31 2.55
CA VAL A 176 -14.59 -18.23 3.08
C VAL A 176 -15.22 -18.68 4.40
N LYS A 177 -14.92 -17.97 5.50
CA LYS A 177 -15.40 -18.25 6.84
C LYS A 177 -16.64 -17.42 7.19
N GLY A 178 -16.60 -16.13 6.89
CA GLY A 178 -17.67 -15.19 7.19
C GLY A 178 -17.20 -13.74 7.21
N ARG A 179 -17.95 -12.90 7.91
CA ARG A 179 -17.56 -11.51 8.21
C ARG A 179 -16.94 -11.42 9.60
N TRP A 180 -15.97 -10.51 9.76
CA TRP A 180 -15.32 -10.28 11.05
C TRP A 180 -16.14 -9.35 11.96
N GLU A 181 -16.64 -8.26 11.42
CA GLU A 181 -17.41 -7.30 12.19
C GLU A 181 -18.77 -7.89 12.64
N LYS A 182 -19.26 -7.47 13.80
CA LYS A 182 -20.58 -7.86 14.29
C LYS A 182 -21.70 -7.36 13.36
N PRO A 183 -22.82 -8.06 13.26
CA PRO A 183 -23.98 -7.59 12.50
C PRO A 183 -24.39 -6.17 12.90
N GLY A 184 -24.55 -5.29 11.92
CA GLY A 184 -24.88 -3.88 12.12
C GLY A 184 -23.71 -2.95 12.45
N HIS A 185 -22.49 -3.49 12.49
CA HIS A 185 -21.27 -2.73 12.80
C HIS A 185 -20.35 -2.52 11.59
N SER A 186 -20.86 -2.59 10.38
CA SER A 186 -20.09 -2.28 9.16
C SER A 186 -19.71 -0.80 9.14
N PRO A 187 -18.52 -0.43 8.61
CA PRO A 187 -18.15 0.97 8.45
C PRO A 187 -18.98 1.64 7.34
N SER A 188 -18.97 2.97 7.26
CA SER A 188 -19.65 3.69 6.18
C SER A 188 -18.98 3.51 4.82
N PHE A 189 -17.65 3.47 4.82
CA PHE A 189 -16.79 3.14 3.69
C PHE A 189 -15.62 2.28 4.16
N GLY A 190 -15.01 1.53 3.27
CA GLY A 190 -13.82 0.74 3.53
C GLY A 190 -12.63 1.18 2.69
N TYR A 191 -11.43 0.83 3.14
CA TYR A 191 -10.19 0.84 2.39
C TYR A 191 -9.15 -0.03 3.08
N ASP A 192 -8.33 0.54 3.96
CA ASP A 192 -7.29 -0.11 4.73
C ASP A 192 -7.70 -0.29 6.19
N PHE A 193 -7.01 -1.15 6.90
CA PHE A 193 -7.20 -1.34 8.33
C PHE A 193 -5.91 -1.81 9.00
N TRP A 194 -5.76 -1.48 10.28
CA TRP A 194 -4.65 -1.92 11.11
C TRP A 194 -5.16 -2.21 12.51
N TYR A 195 -4.75 -3.32 13.11
CA TYR A 195 -5.10 -3.64 14.48
C TYR A 195 -3.88 -3.65 15.40
N GLN A 196 -4.08 -3.24 16.64
CA GLN A 196 -3.08 -3.30 17.69
C GLN A 196 -3.65 -4.03 18.91
N PRO A 197 -3.27 -5.31 19.13
CA PRO A 197 -3.83 -6.14 20.20
C PRO A 197 -3.59 -5.57 21.61
N ARG A 198 -2.44 -4.93 21.87
CA ARG A 198 -2.15 -4.31 23.16
C ARG A 198 -3.12 -3.21 23.53
N HIS A 199 -3.63 -2.49 22.54
CA HIS A 199 -4.64 -1.46 22.72
C HIS A 199 -6.05 -1.97 22.51
N LYS A 200 -6.23 -3.28 22.26
CA LYS A 200 -7.53 -3.93 21.97
C LYS A 200 -8.33 -3.19 20.92
N THR A 201 -7.66 -2.71 19.89
CA THR A 201 -8.22 -1.79 18.91
C THR A 201 -7.87 -2.20 17.49
N MET A 202 -8.84 -2.08 16.59
CA MET A 202 -8.64 -2.05 15.14
C MET A 202 -9.22 -0.73 14.61
N ILE A 203 -8.51 -0.09 13.68
CA ILE A 203 -8.99 1.14 13.03
C ILE A 203 -8.96 0.92 11.52
N SER A 204 -10.05 1.30 10.84
CA SER A 204 -10.17 1.28 9.39
C SER A 204 -10.36 2.66 8.80
N SER A 205 -9.92 2.82 7.57
CA SER A 205 -10.03 4.04 6.77
C SER A 205 -11.12 3.94 5.71
N SER A 206 -11.34 5.02 4.95
CA SER A 206 -12.52 5.19 4.11
C SER A 206 -12.15 5.77 2.74
N TRP A 207 -12.23 4.97 1.69
CA TRP A 207 -12.07 5.50 0.34
C TRP A 207 -13.38 6.05 -0.21
N GLY A 208 -14.15 5.20 -0.88
CA GLY A 208 -15.39 5.60 -1.55
C GLY A 208 -16.21 4.41 -2.03
N ALA A 209 -17.35 4.69 -2.63
CA ALA A 209 -18.20 3.68 -3.23
C ALA A 209 -17.53 3.08 -4.48
N PRO A 210 -17.43 1.74 -4.59
CA PRO A 210 -16.89 1.11 -5.79
C PRO A 210 -17.59 1.53 -7.08
N ALA A 211 -18.92 1.73 -7.05
CA ALA A 211 -19.69 2.23 -8.19
C ALA A 211 -19.23 3.62 -8.66
N ALA A 212 -18.57 4.42 -7.80
CA ALA A 212 -17.98 5.71 -8.16
C ALA A 212 -16.52 5.55 -8.62
N PHE A 213 -15.63 5.04 -7.78
CA PHE A 213 -14.20 5.05 -8.08
C PHE A 213 -13.79 4.15 -9.25
N THR A 214 -14.52 3.08 -9.53
CA THR A 214 -14.24 2.20 -10.69
C THR A 214 -14.46 2.86 -12.04
N LYS A 215 -15.14 4.00 -12.06
CA LYS A 215 -15.39 4.81 -13.29
C LYS A 215 -14.36 5.95 -13.48
N GLY A 216 -13.41 6.07 -12.59
CA GLY A 216 -12.47 7.20 -12.50
C GLY A 216 -12.85 8.15 -11.37
N PHE A 217 -12.06 9.20 -11.18
CA PHE A 217 -12.32 10.22 -10.17
C PHE A 217 -13.20 11.35 -10.74
N ASN A 218 -14.24 11.69 -10.01
CA ASN A 218 -15.10 12.84 -10.27
C ASN A 218 -15.30 13.63 -8.97
N LEU A 219 -14.85 14.89 -8.94
CA LEU A 219 -14.96 15.74 -7.77
C LEU A 219 -16.42 15.96 -7.32
N GLN A 220 -17.39 15.94 -8.22
CA GLN A 220 -18.81 16.03 -7.89
C GLN A 220 -19.24 14.89 -6.97
N HIS A 221 -18.72 13.68 -7.16
CA HIS A 221 -19.03 12.52 -6.32
C HIS A 221 -18.60 12.71 -4.85
N VAL A 222 -17.59 13.56 -4.59
CA VAL A 222 -17.21 13.93 -3.21
C VAL A 222 -18.33 14.74 -2.56
N GLY A 223 -18.87 15.73 -3.27
CA GLY A 223 -20.01 16.53 -2.81
C GLY A 223 -21.31 15.73 -2.65
N GLU A 224 -21.47 14.66 -3.44
CA GLU A 224 -22.60 13.73 -3.37
C GLU A 224 -22.47 12.70 -2.23
N GLY A 225 -21.34 12.71 -1.47
CA GLY A 225 -21.11 11.79 -0.36
C GLY A 225 -20.73 10.36 -0.78
N LEU A 226 -20.18 10.18 -1.98
CA LEU A 226 -19.71 8.88 -2.50
C LEU A 226 -18.26 8.56 -2.10
N TYR A 227 -17.60 9.47 -1.40
CA TYR A 227 -16.25 9.30 -0.83
C TYR A 227 -16.25 9.58 0.67
N GLY A 228 -15.36 8.88 1.39
CA GLY A 228 -15.32 8.93 2.84
C GLY A 228 -14.38 10.00 3.41
N ARG A 229 -14.56 10.26 4.72
CA ARG A 229 -13.71 11.14 5.54
C ARG A 229 -13.63 10.68 6.99
N HIS A 230 -13.88 9.39 7.24
CA HIS A 230 -13.98 8.85 8.58
C HIS A 230 -12.94 7.77 8.84
N LEU A 231 -12.54 7.64 10.11
CA LEU A 231 -11.90 6.45 10.65
C LEU A 231 -12.90 5.72 11.55
N HIS A 232 -12.92 4.39 11.47
CA HIS A 232 -13.81 3.54 12.23
C HIS A 232 -13.00 2.74 13.25
N VAL A 233 -13.27 2.96 14.52
CA VAL A 233 -12.57 2.34 15.66
C VAL A 233 -13.38 1.17 16.19
N TYR A 234 -12.81 -0.01 16.14
CA TYR A 234 -13.42 -1.26 16.59
C TYR A 234 -12.73 -1.81 17.82
N SER A 235 -13.48 -2.50 18.67
CA SER A 235 -12.89 -3.37 19.68
C SER A 235 -12.22 -4.58 19.02
N TRP A 236 -11.02 -4.88 19.46
CA TRP A 236 -10.26 -6.04 19.01
C TRP A 236 -10.20 -7.11 20.10
N PRO A 237 -10.46 -8.40 19.80
CA PRO A 237 -10.80 -8.94 18.48
C PRO A 237 -12.31 -9.00 18.16
N ASP A 238 -13.15 -8.35 18.93
CA ASP A 238 -14.60 -8.62 18.98
C ASP A 238 -15.41 -8.11 17.78
N GLY A 239 -14.87 -7.21 16.98
CA GLY A 239 -15.55 -6.69 15.78
C GLY A 239 -16.73 -5.74 16.06
N GLU A 240 -16.76 -5.11 17.23
CA GLU A 240 -17.77 -4.13 17.59
C GLU A 240 -17.29 -2.71 17.29
N LEU A 241 -18.02 -1.97 16.47
CA LEU A 241 -17.73 -0.56 16.20
C LEU A 241 -17.98 0.27 17.46
N LYS A 242 -16.93 0.88 18.00
CA LYS A 242 -16.95 1.66 19.24
C LYS A 242 -17.01 3.15 19.00
N GLN A 243 -16.35 3.63 17.95
CA GLN A 243 -16.24 5.05 17.68
C GLN A 243 -16.05 5.30 16.18
N THR A 244 -16.59 6.39 15.69
CA THR A 244 -16.34 6.90 14.34
C THR A 244 -15.73 8.29 14.48
N LEU A 245 -14.52 8.47 13.96
CA LEU A 245 -13.83 9.75 13.93
C LEU A 245 -14.14 10.44 12.61
N ASP A 246 -14.81 11.57 12.65
CA ASP A 246 -15.00 12.43 11.48
C ASP A 246 -13.79 13.34 11.35
N LEU A 247 -13.00 13.13 10.31
CA LEU A 247 -11.80 13.94 10.03
C LEU A 247 -12.13 15.32 9.42
N GLY A 248 -13.42 15.56 9.13
CA GLY A 248 -13.88 16.82 8.57
C GLY A 248 -13.31 17.12 7.20
N ASP A 249 -13.28 18.42 6.87
CA ASP A 249 -12.82 18.90 5.58
C ASP A 249 -11.29 18.84 5.40
N THR A 250 -10.55 18.50 6.44
CA THR A 250 -9.09 18.31 6.40
C THR A 250 -8.68 16.85 6.16
N GLY A 251 -9.63 15.92 6.17
CA GLY A 251 -9.36 14.48 6.09
C GLY A 251 -10.16 13.76 5.00
N LEU A 252 -10.32 14.36 3.82
CA LEU A 252 -11.06 13.75 2.71
C LEU A 252 -10.26 12.63 2.06
N ILE A 253 -10.93 11.50 1.89
CA ILE A 253 -10.40 10.26 1.29
C ILE A 253 -9.20 9.75 2.08
N PRO A 254 -9.39 9.34 3.34
CA PRO A 254 -8.34 8.67 4.11
C PRO A 254 -8.09 7.27 3.55
N LEU A 255 -6.86 7.01 3.14
CA LEU A 255 -6.43 5.76 2.49
C LEU A 255 -5.62 4.88 3.45
N GLU A 256 -4.30 4.74 3.22
CA GLU A 256 -3.44 3.90 4.03
C GLU A 256 -3.43 4.34 5.49
N ILE A 257 -3.53 3.37 6.41
CA ILE A 257 -3.55 3.59 7.85
C ILE A 257 -2.55 2.67 8.55
N ARG A 258 -1.78 3.20 9.51
CA ARG A 258 -0.75 2.44 10.23
C ARG A 258 -0.63 2.94 11.67
N PHE A 259 -0.54 1.99 12.62
CA PHE A 259 0.01 2.27 13.95
C PHE A 259 1.53 2.38 13.86
N LEU A 260 2.15 3.02 14.84
CA LEU A 260 3.58 2.90 15.07
C LEU A 260 3.95 1.43 15.33
N HIS A 261 5.18 1.05 14.99
CA HIS A 261 5.64 -0.34 15.09
C HIS A 261 5.87 -0.77 16.54
N ASP A 262 6.26 0.15 17.44
CA ASP A 262 6.31 -0.15 18.86
C ASP A 262 4.88 -0.40 19.39
N PRO A 263 4.55 -1.65 19.76
CA PRO A 263 3.19 -2.01 20.11
C PRO A 263 2.70 -1.38 21.44
N SER A 264 3.58 -0.77 22.21
CA SER A 264 3.22 -0.03 23.43
C SER A 264 2.66 1.37 23.13
N LYS A 265 2.96 1.92 21.95
CA LYS A 265 2.53 3.25 21.54
C LYS A 265 1.08 3.23 21.02
N ASP A 266 0.29 4.16 21.50
CA ASP A 266 -1.13 4.31 21.24
C ASP A 266 -1.41 5.38 20.16
N THR A 267 -0.60 5.41 19.12
CA THR A 267 -0.66 6.40 18.05
C THR A 267 -0.33 5.80 16.70
N GLY A 268 -0.84 6.42 15.65
CA GLY A 268 -0.56 6.09 14.27
C GLY A 268 -0.96 7.21 13.34
N TYR A 269 -0.95 6.93 12.04
CA TYR A 269 -1.22 7.92 10.99
C TYR A 269 -2.14 7.33 9.93
N VAL A 270 -2.84 8.23 9.25
CA VAL A 270 -3.58 7.95 8.02
C VAL A 270 -3.28 9.04 6.99
N GLY A 271 -3.05 8.63 5.74
CA GLY A 271 -2.87 9.53 4.62
C GLY A 271 -4.21 9.91 3.99
N CYS A 272 -4.57 11.18 4.00
CA CYS A 272 -5.80 11.69 3.39
C CYS A 272 -5.50 12.20 1.98
N ALA A 273 -5.93 11.44 0.96
CA ALA A 273 -5.49 11.67 -0.42
C ALA A 273 -5.93 13.03 -0.98
N LEU A 274 -7.21 13.35 -0.93
CA LEU A 274 -7.71 14.55 -1.59
C LEU A 274 -7.27 15.85 -0.90
N THR A 275 -7.21 15.85 0.42
CA THR A 275 -6.76 17.01 1.21
C THR A 275 -5.25 17.07 1.40
N SER A 276 -4.54 16.01 1.02
CA SER A 276 -3.07 15.90 1.09
C SER A 276 -2.52 16.16 2.50
N ASN A 277 -3.20 15.62 3.50
CA ASN A 277 -2.82 15.68 4.90
C ASN A 277 -2.45 14.30 5.44
N MET A 278 -1.38 14.24 6.24
CA MET A 278 -1.15 13.12 7.15
C MET A 278 -1.82 13.46 8.48
N VAL A 279 -2.81 12.68 8.84
CA VAL A 279 -3.55 12.84 10.09
C VAL A 279 -3.02 11.83 11.10
N ARG A 280 -2.64 12.29 12.28
CA ARG A 280 -2.26 11.46 13.41
C ARG A 280 -3.52 11.11 14.21
N PHE A 281 -3.70 9.85 14.54
CA PHE A 281 -4.70 9.41 15.52
C PHE A 281 -3.99 8.92 16.79
N PHE A 282 -4.63 9.09 17.92
CA PHE A 282 -4.06 8.76 19.22
C PHE A 282 -5.13 8.49 20.26
N LYS A 283 -4.78 7.71 21.27
CA LYS A 283 -5.67 7.40 22.39
C LYS A 283 -5.58 8.51 23.44
N THR A 284 -6.72 8.92 23.95
CA THR A 284 -6.86 9.92 24.99
C THR A 284 -6.88 9.28 26.38
N GLU A 285 -6.73 10.08 27.45
CA GLU A 285 -6.69 9.59 28.83
C GLU A 285 -7.96 8.85 29.25
N ASP A 286 -9.11 9.21 28.67
CA ASP A 286 -10.41 8.53 28.93
C ASP A 286 -10.56 7.21 28.13
N GLY A 287 -9.55 6.85 27.33
CA GLY A 287 -9.53 5.63 26.52
C GLY A 287 -10.21 5.73 25.18
N SER A 288 -10.77 6.88 24.81
CA SER A 288 -11.27 7.15 23.46
C SER A 288 -10.14 7.47 22.50
N TRP A 289 -10.45 7.56 21.19
CA TRP A 289 -9.51 7.97 20.18
C TRP A 289 -9.81 9.38 19.67
N ASN A 290 -8.78 10.11 19.33
CA ASN A 290 -8.86 11.45 18.75
C ASN A 290 -7.85 11.58 17.60
N HIS A 291 -7.90 12.69 16.88
CA HIS A 291 -7.05 12.93 15.72
C HIS A 291 -6.64 14.40 15.61
N GLU A 292 -5.54 14.62 14.89
CA GLU A 292 -5.06 15.96 14.53
C GLU A 292 -4.29 15.89 13.20
N VAL A 293 -4.25 16.98 12.45
CA VAL A 293 -3.40 17.08 11.26
C VAL A 293 -1.95 17.24 11.70
N ALA A 294 -1.09 16.30 11.33
CA ALA A 294 0.34 16.31 11.68
C ALA A 294 1.21 16.88 10.56
N ILE A 295 0.88 16.60 9.29
CA ILE A 295 1.59 17.08 8.12
C ILE A 295 0.56 17.56 7.09
N SER A 296 0.78 18.72 6.51
CA SER A 296 -0.01 19.23 5.38
C SER A 296 0.87 19.47 4.17
N VAL A 297 0.45 18.94 3.03
CA VAL A 297 1.03 19.26 1.74
C VAL A 297 0.22 20.38 1.11
N LYS A 298 0.84 21.54 0.93
CA LYS A 298 0.16 22.70 0.31
C LYS A 298 -0.22 22.37 -1.13
N PRO A 299 -1.47 22.59 -1.56
CA PRO A 299 -1.85 22.50 -2.96
C PRO A 299 -1.01 23.46 -3.80
N LEU A 300 -0.70 23.07 -5.03
CA LEU A 300 0.03 23.90 -5.97
C LEU A 300 -0.95 24.66 -6.86
N LYS A 301 -0.79 25.98 -6.97
CA LYS A 301 -1.42 26.74 -8.05
C LYS A 301 -0.80 26.30 -9.36
N VAL A 302 -1.63 25.99 -10.36
CA VAL A 302 -1.17 25.42 -11.64
C VAL A 302 -1.84 26.10 -12.82
N GLN A 303 -1.18 26.02 -13.98
CA GLN A 303 -1.73 26.38 -15.29
C GLN A 303 -1.74 25.13 -16.19
N ASN A 304 -2.63 25.14 -17.17
CA ASN A 304 -2.80 24.06 -18.15
C ASN A 304 -3.24 22.72 -17.52
N TRP A 305 -3.98 22.77 -16.44
CA TRP A 305 -4.62 21.63 -15.82
C TRP A 305 -6.12 21.86 -15.65
N ILE A 306 -6.88 20.81 -15.34
CA ILE A 306 -8.36 20.88 -15.26
C ILE A 306 -8.86 21.80 -14.12
N LEU A 307 -8.09 21.95 -13.04
CA LEU A 307 -8.39 22.82 -11.91
C LEU A 307 -7.26 23.83 -11.70
N PRO A 308 -7.54 25.00 -11.08
CA PRO A 308 -6.52 26.01 -10.81
C PRO A 308 -5.55 25.62 -9.69
N GLU A 309 -5.93 24.66 -8.85
CA GLU A 309 -5.11 24.13 -7.77
C GLU A 309 -5.03 22.61 -7.86
N MET A 310 -3.81 22.06 -7.64
CA MET A 310 -3.51 20.66 -7.69
C MET A 310 -3.14 20.17 -6.29
N PRO A 311 -3.88 19.22 -5.70
CA PRO A 311 -3.47 18.58 -4.45
C PRO A 311 -2.26 17.68 -4.70
N GLY A 312 -1.49 17.39 -3.65
CA GLY A 312 -0.41 16.40 -3.74
C GLY A 312 -0.95 15.01 -4.07
N LEU A 313 -2.08 14.67 -3.53
CA LEU A 313 -2.76 13.37 -3.54
C LEU A 313 -1.87 12.28 -2.91
N ILE A 314 -1.90 12.24 -1.57
CA ILE A 314 -1.18 11.21 -0.81
C ILE A 314 -1.86 9.86 -1.04
N THR A 315 -1.11 8.89 -1.59
CA THR A 315 -1.67 7.58 -1.96
C THR A 315 -1.11 6.43 -1.12
N ASP A 316 0.10 6.55 -0.63
CA ASP A 316 0.72 5.54 0.23
C ASP A 316 1.71 6.19 1.20
N PHE A 317 1.91 5.55 2.34
CA PHE A 317 2.96 5.92 3.28
C PHE A 317 3.47 4.69 4.06
N LEU A 318 4.70 4.79 4.54
CA LEU A 318 5.35 3.79 5.39
C LEU A 318 6.02 4.46 6.58
N ILE A 319 6.20 3.69 7.64
CA ILE A 319 6.95 4.08 8.83
C ILE A 319 8.16 3.16 8.95
N SER A 320 9.34 3.69 9.23
CA SER A 320 10.53 2.88 9.51
C SER A 320 10.33 2.04 10.77
N LEU A 321 10.96 0.87 10.84
CA LEU A 321 10.75 -0.09 11.94
C LEU A 321 11.15 0.45 13.32
N ASP A 322 12.03 1.46 13.35
CA ASP A 322 12.43 2.16 14.58
C ASP A 322 11.50 3.34 14.94
N ASP A 323 10.42 3.52 14.22
CA ASP A 323 9.45 4.63 14.36
C ASP A 323 10.06 6.04 14.26
N ARG A 324 11.23 6.18 13.63
CA ARG A 324 11.90 7.48 13.50
C ARG A 324 11.49 8.26 12.26
N PHE A 325 11.17 7.58 11.16
CA PHE A 325 10.86 8.20 9.89
C PHE A 325 9.54 7.72 9.33
N LEU A 326 8.82 8.65 8.72
CA LEU A 326 7.63 8.42 7.92
C LEU A 326 7.91 8.86 6.49
N TYR A 327 7.56 8.01 5.53
CA TYR A 327 7.70 8.24 4.09
C TYR A 327 6.34 8.28 3.46
N PHE A 328 6.07 9.23 2.58
CA PHE A 328 4.85 9.21 1.77
C PHE A 328 5.08 9.78 0.38
N VAL A 329 4.14 9.50 -0.51
CA VAL A 329 4.16 9.91 -1.90
C VAL A 329 3.04 10.89 -2.19
N ASN A 330 3.31 11.89 -3.03
CA ASN A 330 2.35 12.80 -3.62
C ASN A 330 2.18 12.43 -5.11
N TRP A 331 1.13 11.70 -5.41
CA TRP A 331 0.96 11.09 -6.73
C TRP A 331 0.83 12.11 -7.87
N LEU A 332 0.15 13.23 -7.64
CA LEU A 332 -0.01 14.28 -8.66
C LEU A 332 1.18 15.22 -8.73
N HIS A 333 1.74 15.62 -7.59
CA HIS A 333 2.94 16.47 -7.56
C HIS A 333 4.17 15.74 -8.09
N GLY A 334 4.35 14.46 -7.75
CA GLY A 334 5.43 13.63 -8.24
C GLY A 334 6.62 13.49 -7.32
N ASP A 335 6.49 13.85 -6.04
CA ASP A 335 7.55 13.77 -5.05
C ASP A 335 7.29 12.69 -3.99
N VAL A 336 8.39 12.23 -3.42
CA VAL A 336 8.45 11.37 -2.23
C VAL A 336 9.05 12.20 -1.10
N ARG A 337 8.45 12.14 0.07
CA ARG A 337 8.90 12.87 1.26
C ARG A 337 9.26 11.93 2.39
N GLN A 338 10.28 12.33 3.14
CA GLN A 338 10.73 11.73 4.38
C GLN A 338 10.53 12.73 5.51
N TYR A 339 9.82 12.34 6.54
CA TYR A 339 9.64 13.14 7.76
C TYR A 339 10.26 12.42 8.97
N ASN A 340 10.98 13.14 9.80
CA ASN A 340 11.33 12.67 11.13
C ASN A 340 10.08 12.78 12.02
N ILE A 341 9.70 11.66 12.66
CA ILE A 341 8.52 11.54 13.52
C ILE A 341 8.89 11.09 14.94
N GLU A 342 10.12 11.31 15.39
CA GLU A 342 10.52 11.03 16.78
C GLU A 342 9.64 11.81 17.77
N ASP A 343 9.22 13.02 17.43
CA ASP A 343 8.05 13.67 18.01
C ASP A 343 6.85 13.47 17.07
N PRO A 344 5.92 12.55 17.35
CA PRO A 344 4.81 12.23 16.45
C PRO A 344 3.81 13.36 16.26
N LYS A 345 3.80 14.36 17.16
CA LYS A 345 2.95 15.57 17.04
C LYS A 345 3.52 16.61 16.09
N ASN A 346 4.84 16.67 15.98
CA ASN A 346 5.56 17.72 15.26
C ASN A 346 6.56 17.12 14.25
N PRO A 347 6.08 16.40 13.21
CA PRO A 347 6.96 15.86 12.19
C PRO A 347 7.80 16.92 11.50
N ILE A 348 9.05 16.61 11.21
CA ILE A 348 9.99 17.52 10.56
C ILE A 348 10.42 16.94 9.22
N LEU A 349 10.29 17.71 8.13
CA LEU A 349 10.74 17.31 6.81
C LEU A 349 12.27 17.07 6.83
N ALA A 350 12.66 15.83 6.51
CA ALA A 350 14.05 15.39 6.52
C ALA A 350 14.61 15.10 5.11
N GLY A 351 13.74 14.81 4.14
CA GLY A 351 14.14 14.53 2.78
C GLY A 351 12.99 14.66 1.80
N GLN A 352 13.32 14.96 0.55
CA GLN A 352 12.38 15.06 -0.56
C GLN A 352 13.09 14.77 -1.87
N VAL A 353 12.43 14.05 -2.77
CA VAL A 353 12.94 13.77 -4.11
C VAL A 353 11.79 13.73 -5.11
N TRP A 354 12.03 14.25 -6.31
CA TRP A 354 11.07 14.23 -7.41
C TRP A 354 11.33 13.02 -8.30
N VAL A 355 10.28 12.24 -8.58
CA VAL A 355 10.39 10.98 -9.33
C VAL A 355 9.30 10.80 -10.39
N GLY A 356 8.61 11.87 -10.73
CA GLY A 356 7.53 11.88 -11.73
C GLY A 356 6.61 13.07 -11.54
N GLY A 357 5.33 12.87 -11.75
CA GLY A 357 4.27 13.84 -11.50
C GLY A 357 3.83 14.64 -12.72
N LEU A 358 2.72 15.38 -12.55
CA LEU A 358 2.14 16.18 -13.62
C LEU A 358 2.89 17.47 -13.92
N ILE A 359 3.70 17.96 -12.96
CA ILE A 359 4.44 19.24 -13.09
C ILE A 359 5.92 19.05 -13.45
N GLN A 360 6.35 17.87 -13.85
CA GLN A 360 7.75 17.65 -14.24
C GLN A 360 8.11 18.42 -15.51
N LYS A 361 9.37 18.83 -15.65
CA LYS A 361 9.88 19.54 -16.83
C LYS A 361 9.50 18.81 -18.13
N GLY A 362 8.99 19.59 -19.07
CA GLY A 362 8.53 19.09 -20.38
C GLY A 362 7.08 18.58 -20.39
N SER A 363 6.34 18.59 -19.28
CA SER A 363 4.89 18.41 -19.27
C SER A 363 4.18 19.74 -19.59
N PRO A 364 2.92 19.69 -20.05
CA PRO A 364 2.16 20.93 -20.33
C PRO A 364 1.77 21.70 -19.05
N VAL A 365 1.68 21.02 -17.92
CA VAL A 365 1.26 21.62 -16.63
C VAL A 365 2.45 22.30 -15.97
N VAL A 366 2.26 23.54 -15.54
CA VAL A 366 3.26 24.29 -14.78
C VAL A 366 2.70 24.76 -13.44
N ALA A 367 3.51 24.71 -12.41
CA ALA A 367 3.17 25.28 -11.11
C ALA A 367 3.45 26.78 -11.10
N VAL A 368 2.69 27.54 -10.30
CA VAL A 368 2.79 28.98 -10.18
C VAL A 368 3.05 29.35 -8.72
N THR A 369 4.08 30.15 -8.48
CA THR A 369 4.41 30.69 -7.17
C THR A 369 3.48 31.86 -6.80
N ASP A 370 3.46 32.27 -5.53
CA ASP A 370 2.60 33.36 -5.07
C ASP A 370 2.96 34.72 -5.70
N ASP A 371 4.21 34.91 -6.17
CA ASP A 371 4.70 36.06 -6.90
C ASP A 371 4.51 35.97 -8.43
N GLY A 372 3.84 34.90 -8.91
CA GLY A 372 3.44 34.70 -10.30
C GLY A 372 4.49 34.06 -11.21
N HIS A 373 5.63 33.61 -10.67
CA HIS A 373 6.62 32.86 -11.44
C HIS A 373 6.15 31.42 -11.67
N THR A 374 6.47 30.88 -12.83
CA THR A 374 6.19 29.48 -13.15
C THR A 374 7.43 28.61 -12.87
N TRP A 375 7.18 27.37 -12.45
CA TRP A 375 8.22 26.37 -12.26
C TRP A 375 7.72 24.97 -12.58
N GLN A 376 8.66 24.07 -12.83
CA GLN A 376 8.41 22.65 -13.00
C GLN A 376 9.45 21.85 -12.22
N SER A 377 9.09 20.66 -11.76
CA SER A 377 10.00 19.79 -11.03
C SER A 377 11.09 19.22 -11.92
N ASP A 378 12.28 19.10 -11.36
CA ASP A 378 13.43 18.51 -12.01
C ASP A 378 13.53 17.02 -11.64
N VAL A 379 13.07 16.17 -12.55
CA VAL A 379 13.03 14.72 -12.35
C VAL A 379 14.22 14.12 -13.08
N PRO A 380 15.14 13.39 -12.38
CA PRO A 380 16.31 12.82 -13.02
C PRO A 380 15.93 11.70 -13.99
N GLU A 381 16.62 11.62 -15.11
CA GLU A 381 16.61 10.42 -15.96
C GLU A 381 17.42 9.31 -15.30
N ILE A 382 16.95 8.08 -15.44
CA ILE A 382 17.59 6.89 -14.88
C ILE A 382 17.89 5.94 -16.04
N GLN A 383 19.16 5.69 -16.31
CA GLN A 383 19.61 4.81 -17.41
C GLN A 383 18.99 5.20 -18.78
N GLY A 384 18.84 6.50 -19.04
CA GLY A 384 18.22 7.02 -20.25
C GLY A 384 16.69 6.96 -20.28
N HIS A 385 16.05 6.53 -19.19
CA HIS A 385 14.59 6.53 -19.04
C HIS A 385 14.13 7.75 -18.26
N ARG A 386 13.19 8.49 -18.84
CA ARG A 386 12.48 9.54 -18.12
C ARG A 386 11.39 8.91 -17.26
N PRO A 387 11.36 9.15 -15.94
CA PRO A 387 10.26 8.73 -15.11
C PRO A 387 8.92 9.29 -15.60
N ARG A 388 7.91 8.44 -15.60
CA ARG A 388 6.55 8.73 -16.05
C ARG A 388 5.53 8.42 -14.95
N GLY A 389 4.32 8.93 -15.07
CA GLY A 389 3.32 8.80 -14.00
C GLY A 389 3.73 9.52 -12.73
N GLY A 390 3.08 9.22 -11.62
CA GLY A 390 3.42 9.71 -10.28
C GLY A 390 3.80 8.57 -9.35
N PRO A 391 4.63 8.81 -8.32
CA PRO A 391 4.92 7.80 -7.31
C PRO A 391 3.65 7.41 -6.59
N GLN A 392 3.38 6.09 -6.50
CA GLN A 392 2.10 5.64 -5.97
C GLN A 392 2.24 4.66 -4.81
N MET A 393 2.91 3.52 -5.02
CA MET A 393 3.22 2.59 -3.93
C MET A 393 4.69 2.64 -3.58
N ILE A 394 4.99 2.46 -2.30
CA ILE A 394 6.35 2.41 -1.79
C ILE A 394 6.56 1.16 -0.93
N GLN A 395 7.80 0.66 -0.92
CA GLN A 395 8.23 -0.43 -0.04
C GLN A 395 9.60 -0.12 0.52
N LEU A 396 9.73 -0.21 1.85
CA LEU A 396 10.97 0.09 2.56
C LEU A 396 11.72 -1.19 2.90
N SER A 397 13.05 -1.19 2.71
CA SER A 397 13.91 -2.26 3.19
C SER A 397 13.89 -2.36 4.73
N LEU A 398 14.17 -3.54 5.29
CA LEU A 398 14.16 -3.76 6.73
C LEU A 398 15.08 -2.79 7.48
N ASP A 399 16.26 -2.52 6.93
CA ASP A 399 17.24 -1.59 7.51
C ASP A 399 16.91 -0.10 7.26
N GLY A 400 15.81 0.19 6.54
CA GLY A 400 15.35 1.53 6.25
C GLY A 400 16.16 2.30 5.20
N LYS A 401 17.15 1.68 4.53
CA LYS A 401 18.12 2.37 3.68
C LYS A 401 17.74 2.43 2.21
N ARG A 402 16.74 1.68 1.77
CA ARG A 402 16.25 1.62 0.38
C ARG A 402 14.74 1.70 0.36
N LEU A 403 14.22 2.58 -0.48
CA LEU A 403 12.80 2.74 -0.73
C LEU A 403 12.54 2.43 -2.20
N TYR A 404 11.70 1.45 -2.47
CA TYR A 404 11.26 1.10 -3.82
C TYR A 404 9.94 1.79 -4.12
N VAL A 405 9.76 2.23 -5.37
CA VAL A 405 8.61 3.05 -5.78
C VAL A 405 8.07 2.55 -7.11
N THR A 406 6.78 2.25 -7.16
CA THR A 406 6.00 2.00 -8.38
C THR A 406 5.08 3.17 -8.68
N ASN A 407 4.39 3.16 -9.83
CA ASN A 407 3.68 4.35 -10.32
C ASN A 407 2.27 4.10 -10.88
N SER A 408 1.66 2.95 -10.60
CA SER A 408 0.26 2.70 -10.92
C SER A 408 -0.60 2.78 -9.66
N LEU A 409 -1.64 3.61 -9.69
CA LEU A 409 -2.61 3.68 -8.59
C LEU A 409 -3.73 2.65 -8.81
N PHE A 410 -4.43 2.77 -9.89
CA PHE A 410 -5.56 1.97 -10.31
C PHE A 410 -5.76 2.25 -11.80
N SER A 411 -5.89 1.24 -12.63
CA SER A 411 -5.81 1.41 -14.08
C SER A 411 -6.75 2.48 -14.65
N THR A 412 -7.96 2.59 -14.12
CA THR A 412 -8.93 3.61 -14.55
C THR A 412 -8.49 5.02 -14.19
N TRP A 413 -7.90 5.21 -13.00
CA TRP A 413 -7.37 6.51 -12.58
C TRP A 413 -6.04 6.82 -13.27
N ASP A 414 -5.18 5.83 -13.47
CA ASP A 414 -3.94 5.99 -14.23
C ASP A 414 -4.23 6.51 -15.64
N ARG A 415 -5.23 5.91 -16.34
CA ARG A 415 -5.65 6.36 -17.65
C ARG A 415 -6.19 7.79 -17.65
N GLN A 416 -6.87 8.18 -16.58
CA GLN A 416 -7.44 9.53 -16.45
C GLN A 416 -6.37 10.59 -16.23
N PHE A 417 -5.40 10.35 -15.33
CA PHE A 417 -4.41 11.35 -14.90
C PHE A 417 -3.07 11.23 -15.63
N TYR A 418 -2.69 10.00 -16.01
CA TYR A 418 -1.42 9.67 -16.66
C TYR A 418 -1.64 8.75 -17.85
N PRO A 419 -2.35 9.21 -18.89
CA PRO A 419 -2.73 8.35 -20.04
C PRO A 419 -1.53 7.71 -20.75
N GLU A 420 -0.34 8.31 -20.68
CA GLU A 420 0.88 7.74 -21.25
C GLU A 420 1.26 6.36 -20.65
N LEU A 421 0.82 6.05 -19.42
CA LEU A 421 1.08 4.75 -18.80
C LEU A 421 0.39 3.61 -19.55
N MET A 422 -0.71 3.88 -20.26
CA MET A 422 -1.42 2.87 -21.04
C MET A 422 -0.59 2.37 -22.23
N GLU A 423 0.26 3.22 -22.77
CA GLU A 423 1.14 2.91 -23.91
C GLU A 423 2.54 2.52 -23.48
N LYS A 424 3.06 3.17 -22.46
CA LYS A 424 4.47 3.03 -22.00
C LYS A 424 4.64 2.07 -20.84
N GLY A 425 3.56 1.75 -20.10
CA GLY A 425 3.61 0.92 -18.90
C GLY A 425 4.24 1.61 -17.70
N SER A 426 4.23 0.92 -16.58
CA SER A 426 4.83 1.33 -15.31
C SER A 426 6.34 1.10 -15.26
N HIS A 427 6.95 1.63 -14.23
CA HIS A 427 8.32 1.33 -13.83
C HIS A 427 8.43 1.14 -12.32
N MET A 428 9.54 0.60 -11.85
CA MET A 428 9.93 0.59 -10.45
C MET A 428 11.29 1.25 -10.30
N LEU A 429 11.38 2.18 -9.35
CA LEU A 429 12.58 2.94 -8.99
C LEU A 429 13.08 2.51 -7.61
N GLN A 430 14.35 2.78 -7.32
CA GLN A 430 14.92 2.66 -5.99
C GLN A 430 15.44 4.03 -5.53
N ILE A 431 15.15 4.38 -4.30
CA ILE A 431 15.64 5.60 -3.63
C ILE A 431 16.54 5.17 -2.47
N ASP A 432 17.76 5.68 -2.44
CA ASP A 432 18.65 5.56 -1.29
C ASP A 432 18.22 6.52 -0.20
N VAL A 433 18.18 6.03 1.03
CA VAL A 433 17.70 6.77 2.20
C VAL A 433 18.85 6.98 3.18
N ASP A 434 19.08 8.23 3.58
CA ASP A 434 19.93 8.55 4.73
C ASP A 434 19.10 8.42 6.02
N THR A 435 19.40 7.38 6.79
CA THR A 435 18.71 7.07 8.05
C THR A 435 19.30 7.78 9.27
N GLU A 436 20.42 8.48 9.12
CA GLU A 436 21.09 9.21 10.22
C GLU A 436 20.65 10.69 10.23
N LYS A 437 20.82 11.37 9.11
CA LYS A 437 20.56 12.81 8.99
C LYS A 437 19.27 13.13 8.25
N GLY A 438 18.67 12.15 7.59
CA GLY A 438 17.63 12.36 6.62
C GLY A 438 18.19 12.73 5.24
N GLY A 439 17.43 12.42 4.22
CA GLY A 439 17.78 12.64 2.83
C GLY A 439 17.35 11.48 1.95
N LEU A 440 16.94 11.81 0.74
CA LEU A 440 16.50 10.87 -0.29
C LEU A 440 17.26 11.14 -1.57
N LYS A 441 17.74 10.08 -2.23
CA LYS A 441 18.44 10.16 -3.51
C LYS A 441 18.04 8.99 -4.39
N VAL A 442 17.64 9.28 -5.64
CA VAL A 442 17.33 8.24 -6.62
C VAL A 442 18.60 7.45 -6.96
N ASN A 443 18.50 6.11 -6.90
CA ASN A 443 19.58 5.23 -7.30
C ASN A 443 19.66 5.16 -8.83
N PRO A 444 20.73 5.65 -9.46
CA PRO A 444 20.86 5.66 -10.93
C PRO A 444 21.09 4.28 -11.54
N ASN A 445 21.38 3.28 -10.71
CA ASN A 445 21.70 1.92 -11.15
C ASN A 445 20.51 0.96 -11.08
N PHE A 446 19.34 1.45 -10.68
CA PHE A 446 18.14 0.64 -10.55
C PHE A 446 16.96 1.23 -11.34
N PHE A 447 16.47 0.48 -12.29
CA PHE A 447 15.27 0.80 -13.07
C PHE A 447 14.65 -0.47 -13.62
N VAL A 448 13.40 -0.74 -13.29
CA VAL A 448 12.62 -1.86 -13.85
C VAL A 448 11.55 -1.27 -14.75
N ASP A 449 11.60 -1.60 -16.04
CA ASP A 449 10.64 -1.13 -17.04
C ASP A 449 9.56 -2.19 -17.33
N PHE A 450 8.39 -2.03 -16.73
CA PHE A 450 7.24 -2.89 -17.01
C PHE A 450 6.56 -2.56 -18.36
N GLY A 451 6.98 -1.50 -19.02
CA GLY A 451 6.60 -1.19 -20.41
C GLY A 451 7.26 -2.12 -21.42
N ALA A 452 8.41 -2.70 -21.06
CA ALA A 452 9.17 -3.63 -21.90
C ALA A 452 8.81 -5.10 -21.68
N GLU A 453 7.69 -5.40 -21.02
CA GLU A 453 7.25 -6.77 -20.80
C GLU A 453 6.99 -7.52 -22.13
N PRO A 454 7.25 -8.84 -22.19
CA PRO A 454 7.10 -9.62 -23.44
C PRO A 454 5.71 -9.56 -24.07
N ASP A 455 4.67 -9.50 -23.25
CA ASP A 455 3.27 -9.42 -23.70
C ASP A 455 2.77 -7.97 -23.90
N GLY A 456 3.66 -7.01 -23.78
CA GLY A 456 3.38 -5.58 -23.91
C GLY A 456 3.35 -4.86 -22.57
N PRO A 457 3.10 -3.53 -22.61
CA PRO A 457 3.16 -2.71 -21.42
C PRO A 457 2.16 -3.17 -20.35
N SER A 458 2.65 -3.27 -19.11
CA SER A 458 1.84 -3.54 -17.93
C SER A 458 1.98 -2.41 -16.90
N LEU A 459 1.00 -2.30 -16.01
CA LEU A 459 1.01 -1.39 -14.87
C LEU A 459 1.50 -2.14 -13.63
N ALA A 460 2.26 -1.49 -12.76
CA ALA A 460 2.83 -2.08 -11.55
C ALA A 460 2.39 -1.32 -10.30
N HIS A 461 1.89 -2.04 -9.30
CA HIS A 461 1.31 -1.47 -8.10
C HIS A 461 2.08 -1.89 -6.84
N GLU A 462 1.56 -2.80 -6.04
CA GLU A 462 2.13 -3.12 -4.73
C GLU A 462 3.33 -4.07 -4.80
N MET A 463 4.22 -3.92 -3.82
CA MET A 463 5.48 -4.64 -3.71
C MET A 463 5.58 -5.38 -2.37
N ARG A 464 6.06 -6.64 -2.38
CA ARG A 464 6.32 -7.45 -1.17
C ARG A 464 7.65 -8.18 -1.28
N TYR A 465 8.35 -8.34 -0.16
CA TYR A 465 9.55 -9.16 -0.10
C TYR A 465 9.21 -10.61 0.24
N PRO A 466 9.82 -11.61 -0.43
CA PRO A 466 9.81 -12.98 0.08
C PRO A 466 10.35 -13.04 1.52
N GLY A 467 9.65 -13.77 2.39
CA GLY A 467 10.01 -13.83 3.80
C GLY A 467 9.51 -12.67 4.66
N GLY A 468 8.98 -11.63 4.03
CA GLY A 468 8.21 -10.55 4.64
C GLY A 468 8.86 -9.18 4.63
N ASP A 469 8.02 -8.22 4.51
CA ASP A 469 8.23 -6.77 4.55
C ASP A 469 7.71 -6.25 5.90
N CYS A 470 8.52 -6.35 6.93
CA CYS A 470 8.09 -6.15 8.33
C CYS A 470 7.48 -4.77 8.63
N THR A 471 7.61 -3.79 7.75
CA THR A 471 6.87 -2.51 7.83
C THR A 471 5.35 -2.68 7.70
N SER A 472 4.88 -3.79 7.14
CA SER A 472 3.46 -4.16 7.06
C SER A 472 3.03 -5.16 8.15
N ASP A 473 3.95 -5.62 8.97
CA ASP A 473 3.65 -6.58 10.05
C ASP A 473 2.89 -5.90 11.19
N ILE A 474 2.00 -6.65 11.80
CA ILE A 474 1.41 -6.30 13.09
C ILE A 474 2.35 -6.79 14.18
N TRP A 475 2.73 -5.90 15.09
CA TRP A 475 3.62 -6.20 16.22
C TRP A 475 2.81 -6.33 17.52
N VAL A 476 3.17 -7.28 18.36
CA VAL A 476 2.44 -7.61 19.58
C VAL A 476 3.33 -7.61 20.83
#